data_3447888656609e5e49ed6601ef46cd1f
#
_entry.id   3447888656609e5e49ed6601ef46cd1f
#
_cell.length_a   1.000
_cell.length_b   1.000
_cell.length_c   1.000
_cell.angle_alpha   90.00
_cell.angle_beta   90.00
_cell.angle_gamma   90.00
#
_symmetry.space_group_name_H-M   'P 1'
#
loop_
_entity.id
_entity.type
_entity.pdbx_description
1 polymer ?
#
loop_
_entity_poly.entity_id
_entity_poly.type
_entity_poly.pdbx_seq_one_letter_code
_entity_poly.pdbx_strand_id
1 'polypeptide(L)'
;MKNKSIFILTLLVCLSSSAFAAIYPPYLFDNPSYQLIHALQDKAIYMDSSSIVVKTNITEELLIAVNEVSASFDYDRLTDIESFKVIDQVRTLWYYKPLNKNKTYMTHVVIGGNDILLPPYIGEEYVYYSTDNGHSWMPFDTTVSSGPTRIRARAFKLVMQNI
;
A
#
# COMPACT_ATOMS: atom_id res chain seq x y z
N MET A 1 37.81 37.49 1.54
CA MET A 1 37.30 36.73 2.67
C MET A 1 35.75 36.58 2.73
N LYS A 2 35.00 36.99 1.68
CA LYS A 2 33.50 36.92 1.68
C LYS A 2 32.92 35.55 1.30
N ASN A 3 33.68 34.69 0.62
CA ASN A 3 33.12 33.44 0.08
C ASN A 3 33.08 32.26 1.06
N LYS A 4 33.82 32.29 2.15
CA LYS A 4 33.84 31.22 3.16
C LYS A 4 32.58 31.18 4.02
N SER A 5 32.00 32.36 4.33
CA SER A 5 30.80 32.47 5.15
C SER A 5 29.55 31.98 4.46
N ILE A 6 29.46 32.12 3.13
CA ILE A 6 28.33 31.65 2.33
C ILE A 6 28.35 30.11 2.27
N PHE A 7 29.52 29.49 2.16
CA PHE A 7 29.64 28.03 2.11
C PHE A 7 29.24 27.35 3.42
N ILE A 8 29.57 27.97 4.56
CA ILE A 8 29.19 27.47 5.89
C ILE A 8 27.68 27.59 6.10
N LEU A 9 27.06 28.68 5.64
CA LEU A 9 25.60 28.88 5.78
C LEU A 9 24.82 27.87 4.90
N THR A 10 25.30 27.59 3.69
CA THR A 10 24.67 26.60 2.78
C THR A 10 24.80 25.19 3.36
N LEU A 11 25.95 24.86 3.95
CA LEU A 11 26.15 23.56 4.61
C LEU A 11 25.26 23.38 5.85
N LEU A 12 25.06 24.45 6.61
CA LEU A 12 24.19 24.41 7.80
C LEU A 12 22.71 24.21 7.43
N VAL A 13 22.25 24.80 6.33
CA VAL A 13 20.86 24.61 5.82
C VAL A 13 20.65 23.20 5.28
N CYS A 14 21.66 22.58 4.70
CA CYS A 14 21.57 21.19 4.24
C CYS A 14 21.54 20.17 5.39
N LEU A 15 22.06 20.51 6.57
CA LEU A 15 22.07 19.63 7.73
C LEU A 15 20.78 19.73 8.57
N SER A 16 19.94 20.74 8.35
CA SER A 16 18.69 20.94 9.11
C SER A 16 17.46 20.24 8.53
N SER A 17 17.60 19.50 7.43
CA SER A 17 16.49 18.75 6.84
C SER A 17 16.53 17.25 7.12
N SER A 18 17.10 16.82 8.25
CA SER A 18 16.72 15.54 8.83
C SER A 18 15.32 15.69 9.40
N ALA A 19 14.30 15.64 8.54
CA ALA A 19 12.95 15.34 8.97
C ALA A 19 13.07 14.04 9.78
N PHE A 20 12.87 14.11 11.09
CA PHE A 20 12.75 12.93 11.95
C PHE A 20 11.51 12.18 11.47
N ALA A 21 11.70 11.27 10.51
CA ALA A 21 10.68 10.32 10.16
C ALA A 21 10.66 9.31 11.31
N ALA A 22 9.55 9.23 12.04
CA ALA A 22 9.33 8.17 13.00
C ALA A 22 9.70 6.83 12.36
N ILE A 23 10.59 6.08 13.01
CA ILE A 23 11.14 4.86 12.45
C ILE A 23 10.22 3.70 12.85
N TYR A 24 9.27 3.42 11.97
CA TYR A 24 8.46 2.21 12.10
C TYR A 24 9.27 0.97 11.67
N PRO A 25 9.10 -0.17 12.36
CA PRO A 25 9.77 -1.39 11.93
C PRO A 25 9.35 -1.76 10.51
N PRO A 26 10.29 -2.11 9.61
CA PRO A 26 9.99 -2.52 8.25
C PRO A 26 9.15 -3.81 8.20
N TYR A 27 9.25 -4.61 9.26
CA TYR A 27 8.51 -5.85 9.47
C TYR A 27 7.88 -5.86 10.85
N LEU A 28 6.56 -6.08 10.92
CA LEU A 28 5.89 -6.18 12.22
C LEU A 28 6.36 -7.45 12.95
N PHE A 29 6.73 -7.32 14.23
CA PHE A 29 7.28 -8.40 15.07
C PHE A 29 8.55 -9.05 14.50
N ASP A 30 9.37 -8.30 13.76
CA ASP A 30 10.55 -8.82 13.04
C ASP A 30 10.23 -9.98 12.08
N ASN A 31 8.96 -10.15 11.74
CA ASN A 31 8.51 -11.19 10.81
C ASN A 31 8.45 -10.63 9.37
N PRO A 32 9.29 -11.13 8.43
CA PRO A 32 9.36 -10.62 7.07
C PRO A 32 8.08 -10.81 6.25
N SER A 33 7.15 -11.65 6.73
CA SER A 33 5.84 -11.78 6.10
C SER A 33 4.98 -10.52 6.29
N TYR A 34 5.16 -9.76 7.37
CA TYR A 34 4.42 -8.54 7.63
C TYR A 34 5.20 -7.32 7.17
N GLN A 35 5.01 -6.92 5.92
CA GLN A 35 5.78 -5.85 5.28
C GLN A 35 5.10 -4.50 5.41
N LEU A 36 5.84 -3.48 5.87
CA LEU A 36 5.33 -2.12 6.04
C LEU A 36 4.89 -1.51 4.70
N ILE A 37 3.60 -1.18 4.60
CA ILE A 37 3.03 -0.47 3.45
C ILE A 37 3.06 1.04 3.69
N HIS A 38 2.60 1.47 4.87
CA HIS A 38 2.43 2.87 5.19
C HIS A 38 2.49 3.09 6.69
N ALA A 39 3.00 4.25 7.09
CA ALA A 39 2.95 4.69 8.48
C ALA A 39 2.64 6.19 8.53
N LEU A 40 1.85 6.57 9.50
CA LEU A 40 1.46 7.95 9.75
C LEU A 40 1.10 8.13 11.24
N GLN A 41 1.75 9.09 11.91
CA GLN A 41 1.53 9.42 13.32
C GLN A 41 1.78 8.20 14.21
N ASP A 42 0.75 7.69 14.88
CA ASP A 42 0.79 6.57 15.81
C ASP A 42 0.34 5.24 15.17
N LYS A 43 0.19 5.20 13.84
CA LYS A 43 -0.34 4.04 13.11
C LYS A 43 0.54 3.60 11.96
N ALA A 44 0.62 2.30 11.79
CA ALA A 44 1.26 1.68 10.63
C ALA A 44 0.37 0.59 10.01
N ILE A 45 0.49 0.44 8.71
CA ILE A 45 -0.23 -0.55 7.92
C ILE A 45 0.79 -1.50 7.31
N TYR A 46 0.58 -2.78 7.56
CA TYR A 46 1.41 -3.87 7.04
C TYR A 46 0.60 -4.77 6.11
N MET A 47 1.27 -5.39 5.18
CA MET A 47 0.71 -6.46 4.37
C MET A 47 1.27 -7.79 4.87
N ASP A 48 0.40 -8.76 5.08
CA ASP A 48 0.80 -10.13 5.40
C ASP A 48 1.01 -10.93 4.10
N SER A 49 2.25 -11.00 3.64
CA SER A 49 2.58 -11.72 2.41
C SER A 49 2.33 -13.22 2.48
N SER A 50 2.31 -13.81 3.69
CA SER A 50 1.99 -15.22 3.89
C SER A 50 0.51 -15.55 3.68
N SER A 51 -0.34 -14.53 3.73
CA SER A 51 -1.78 -14.67 3.51
C SER A 51 -2.22 -14.50 2.05
N ILE A 52 -1.29 -14.29 1.12
CA ILE A 52 -1.61 -14.07 -0.30
C ILE A 52 -2.24 -15.35 -0.87
N VAL A 53 -3.42 -15.19 -1.43
CA VAL A 53 -4.13 -16.25 -2.16
C VAL A 53 -4.49 -15.75 -3.54
N VAL A 54 -3.91 -16.37 -4.57
CA VAL A 54 -4.31 -16.15 -5.95
C VAL A 54 -5.55 -17.01 -6.21
N LYS A 55 -6.71 -16.34 -6.37
CA LYS A 55 -8.01 -17.00 -6.61
C LYS A 55 -8.22 -17.34 -8.07
N THR A 56 -7.82 -16.41 -8.95
CA THR A 56 -7.90 -16.57 -10.39
C THR A 56 -6.64 -15.97 -11.01
N ASN A 57 -6.02 -16.74 -11.90
CA ASN A 57 -4.89 -16.28 -12.72
C ASN A 57 -5.04 -16.95 -14.09
N ILE A 58 -5.86 -16.34 -14.92
CA ILE A 58 -6.12 -16.78 -16.30
C ILE A 58 -5.77 -15.64 -17.25
N THR A 59 -5.76 -15.94 -18.55
CA THR A 59 -5.34 -15.00 -19.60
C THR A 59 -6.10 -13.66 -19.59
N GLU A 60 -7.31 -13.65 -19.01
CA GLU A 60 -8.19 -12.48 -19.05
C GLU A 60 -8.25 -11.70 -17.72
N GLU A 61 -7.90 -12.33 -16.59
CA GLU A 61 -8.06 -11.71 -15.29
C GLU A 61 -7.14 -12.27 -14.22
N LEU A 62 -6.86 -11.45 -13.22
CA LEU A 62 -6.14 -11.80 -12.00
C LEU A 62 -6.97 -11.37 -10.79
N LEU A 63 -7.31 -12.32 -9.92
CA LEU A 63 -8.00 -12.07 -8.66
C LEU A 63 -7.13 -12.57 -7.50
N ILE A 64 -6.80 -11.67 -6.57
CA ILE A 64 -5.93 -11.95 -5.43
C ILE A 64 -6.61 -11.48 -4.15
N ALA A 65 -6.45 -12.26 -3.08
CA ALA A 65 -6.77 -11.86 -1.71
C ALA A 65 -5.50 -11.80 -0.85
N VAL A 66 -5.41 -10.82 0.05
CA VAL A 66 -4.30 -10.66 0.99
C VAL A 66 -4.78 -9.95 2.25
N ASN A 67 -4.20 -10.28 3.41
CA ASN A 67 -4.51 -9.59 4.64
C ASN A 67 -3.67 -8.31 4.80
N GLU A 68 -4.36 -7.25 5.20
CA GLU A 68 -3.80 -6.00 5.68
C GLU A 68 -3.95 -5.93 7.20
N VAL A 69 -2.85 -5.62 7.88
CA VAL A 69 -2.78 -5.49 9.34
C VAL A 69 -2.54 -4.02 9.68
N SER A 70 -3.47 -3.41 10.41
CA SER A 70 -3.29 -2.08 10.97
C SER A 70 -2.85 -2.19 12.42
N ALA A 71 -1.79 -1.52 12.79
CA ALA A 71 -1.21 -1.54 14.13
C ALA A 71 -1.00 -0.11 14.65
N SER A 72 -1.27 0.07 15.94
CA SER A 72 -0.94 1.29 16.67
C SER A 72 0.40 1.16 17.37
N PHE A 73 1.08 2.29 17.50
CA PHE A 73 2.38 2.42 18.15
C PHE A 73 2.37 3.57 19.16
N ASP A 74 3.18 3.45 20.20
CA ASP A 74 3.47 4.54 21.13
C ASP A 74 4.81 5.17 20.72
N TYR A 75 4.80 6.48 20.52
CA TYR A 75 5.99 7.24 20.15
C TYR A 75 6.78 7.66 21.40
N ASP A 76 8.03 7.24 21.49
CA ASP A 76 8.96 7.72 22.49
C ASP A 76 9.75 8.93 21.96
N ARG A 77 9.47 10.11 22.49
CA ARG A 77 10.13 11.37 22.11
C ARG A 77 11.62 11.43 22.45
N LEU A 78 12.09 10.59 23.36
CA LEU A 78 13.50 10.60 23.79
C LEU A 78 14.39 9.79 22.86
N THR A 79 13.84 8.74 22.28
CA THR A 79 14.58 7.82 21.42
C THR A 79 14.21 7.93 19.95
N ASP A 80 13.16 8.70 19.60
CA ASP A 80 12.55 8.75 18.26
C ASP A 80 12.15 7.37 17.71
N ILE A 81 11.86 6.41 18.61
CA ILE A 81 11.48 5.06 18.27
C ILE A 81 9.98 4.86 18.51
N GLU A 82 9.31 4.27 17.53
CA GLU A 82 7.94 3.81 17.68
C GLU A 82 7.93 2.39 18.24
N SER A 83 7.30 2.21 19.40
CA SER A 83 7.10 0.90 20.00
C SER A 83 5.71 0.37 19.72
N PHE A 84 5.62 -0.91 19.34
CA PHE A 84 4.33 -1.58 19.09
C PHE A 84 3.44 -1.53 20.34
N LYS A 85 2.18 -1.20 20.12
CA LYS A 85 1.15 -1.15 21.17
C LYS A 85 0.11 -2.23 20.98
N VAL A 86 -0.59 -2.24 19.86
CA VAL A 86 -1.69 -3.16 19.60
C VAL A 86 -1.98 -3.32 18.11
N ILE A 87 -2.49 -4.49 17.72
CA ILE A 87 -3.16 -4.66 16.42
C ILE A 87 -4.55 -4.05 16.52
N ASP A 88 -4.83 -3.03 15.72
CA ASP A 88 -6.14 -2.40 15.65
C ASP A 88 -7.12 -3.22 14.82
N GLN A 89 -6.66 -3.70 13.68
CA GLN A 89 -7.49 -4.38 12.71
C GLN A 89 -6.69 -5.32 11.81
N VAL A 90 -7.27 -6.45 11.50
CA VAL A 90 -6.87 -7.30 10.37
C VAL A 90 -8.06 -7.36 9.41
N ARG A 91 -7.81 -7.06 8.13
CA ARG A 91 -8.85 -7.16 7.10
C ARG A 91 -8.29 -7.78 5.83
N THR A 92 -9.13 -8.48 5.09
CA THR A 92 -8.77 -9.00 3.78
C THR A 92 -9.01 -7.93 2.72
N LEU A 93 -7.96 -7.63 1.96
CA LEU A 93 -8.05 -6.86 0.73
C LEU A 93 -8.17 -7.79 -0.45
N TRP A 94 -9.03 -7.43 -1.38
CA TRP A 94 -9.14 -8.10 -2.64
C TRP A 94 -8.63 -7.17 -3.75
N TYR A 95 -7.87 -7.73 -4.70
CA TYR A 95 -7.42 -7.05 -5.89
C TYR A 95 -7.92 -7.78 -7.11
N TYR A 96 -8.52 -7.05 -8.03
CA TYR A 96 -8.94 -7.54 -9.32
C TYR A 96 -8.26 -6.74 -10.42
N LYS A 97 -7.54 -7.43 -11.30
CA LYS A 97 -6.89 -6.83 -12.47
C LYS A 97 -7.40 -7.52 -13.72
N PRO A 98 -8.17 -6.80 -14.59
CA PRO A 98 -8.47 -7.30 -15.93
C PRO A 98 -7.18 -7.30 -16.76
N LEU A 99 -6.86 -8.43 -17.39
CA LEU A 99 -5.67 -8.60 -18.22
C LEU A 99 -5.99 -8.40 -19.72
N ASN A 100 -7.27 -8.48 -20.08
CA ASN A 100 -7.71 -8.28 -21.46
C ASN A 100 -7.83 -6.77 -21.77
N LYS A 101 -6.93 -6.25 -22.59
CA LYS A 101 -6.80 -4.86 -23.01
C LYS A 101 -8.00 -4.30 -23.79
N ASN A 102 -8.86 -5.16 -24.32
CA ASN A 102 -9.97 -4.77 -25.18
C ASN A 102 -11.27 -4.45 -24.42
N LYS A 103 -11.30 -4.62 -23.10
CA LYS A 103 -12.48 -4.27 -22.28
C LYS A 103 -12.42 -2.83 -21.80
N THR A 104 -12.88 -1.92 -22.64
CA THR A 104 -12.89 -0.44 -22.37
C THR A 104 -14.18 0.05 -21.71
N TYR A 105 -15.11 -0.83 -21.33
CA TYR A 105 -16.45 -0.42 -20.91
C TYR A 105 -16.80 -0.89 -19.51
N MET A 106 -17.76 -0.21 -18.87
CA MET A 106 -18.47 -0.71 -17.71
C MET A 106 -18.85 -2.18 -17.99
N THR A 107 -18.27 -3.07 -17.26
CA THR A 107 -18.45 -4.49 -17.53
C THR A 107 -19.04 -5.13 -16.29
N HIS A 108 -20.11 -5.89 -16.48
CA HIS A 108 -20.53 -6.87 -15.51
C HIS A 108 -19.49 -7.99 -15.48
N VAL A 109 -18.90 -8.21 -14.33
CA VAL A 109 -17.96 -9.31 -14.10
C VAL A 109 -18.41 -10.13 -12.91
N VAL A 110 -18.27 -11.44 -13.01
CA VAL A 110 -18.55 -12.32 -11.88
C VAL A 110 -17.25 -12.50 -11.10
N ILE A 111 -17.16 -11.86 -9.93
CA ILE A 111 -15.99 -11.94 -9.05
C ILE A 111 -16.41 -12.66 -7.77
N GLY A 112 -15.79 -13.82 -7.49
CA GLY A 112 -16.11 -14.59 -6.30
C GLY A 112 -17.58 -15.06 -6.24
N GLY A 113 -18.25 -15.21 -7.38
CA GLY A 113 -19.66 -15.59 -7.49
C GLY A 113 -20.66 -14.42 -7.45
N ASN A 114 -20.19 -13.20 -7.29
CA ASN A 114 -21.03 -11.99 -7.29
C ASN A 114 -20.96 -11.31 -8.68
N ASP A 115 -22.13 -10.92 -9.19
CA ASP A 115 -22.23 -10.09 -10.39
C ASP A 115 -21.98 -8.63 -10.01
N ILE A 116 -20.89 -8.06 -10.50
CA ILE A 116 -20.39 -6.76 -10.11
C ILE A 116 -20.25 -5.88 -11.35
N LEU A 117 -20.82 -4.67 -11.25
CA LEU A 117 -20.60 -3.63 -12.24
C LEU A 117 -19.33 -2.86 -11.88
N LEU A 118 -18.25 -3.10 -12.62
CA LEU A 118 -17.04 -2.33 -12.48
C LEU A 118 -17.15 -0.99 -13.19
N PRO A 119 -16.59 0.10 -12.61
CA PRO A 119 -16.42 1.35 -13.34
C PRO A 119 -15.57 1.15 -14.60
N PRO A 120 -15.66 2.06 -15.59
CA PRO A 120 -14.92 1.91 -16.85
C PRO A 120 -13.41 1.72 -16.60
N TYR A 121 -12.83 0.77 -17.31
CA TYR A 121 -11.40 0.59 -17.37
C TYR A 121 -10.76 1.73 -18.19
N ILE A 122 -9.76 2.40 -17.63
CA ILE A 122 -9.15 3.60 -18.23
C ILE A 122 -7.70 3.34 -18.69
N GLY A 123 -7.12 2.17 -18.45
CA GLY A 123 -5.74 1.83 -18.88
C GLY A 123 -5.20 0.57 -18.24
N GLU A 124 -4.02 0.13 -18.69
CA GLU A 124 -3.35 -1.09 -18.19
C GLU A 124 -2.87 -0.97 -16.75
N GLU A 125 -2.70 0.27 -16.27
CA GLU A 125 -2.23 0.58 -14.93
C GLU A 125 -3.31 0.45 -13.86
N TYR A 126 -4.60 0.37 -14.27
CA TYR A 126 -5.70 0.34 -13.33
C TYR A 126 -5.95 -1.07 -12.78
N VAL A 127 -6.14 -1.10 -11.49
CA VAL A 127 -6.51 -2.26 -10.70
C VAL A 127 -7.70 -1.87 -9.84
N TYR A 128 -8.59 -2.79 -9.58
CA TYR A 128 -9.70 -2.59 -8.65
C TYR A 128 -9.36 -3.24 -7.32
N TYR A 129 -9.77 -2.62 -6.22
CA TYR A 129 -9.65 -3.21 -4.90
C TYR A 129 -10.99 -3.20 -4.16
N SER A 130 -11.15 -4.16 -3.27
CA SER A 130 -12.29 -4.26 -2.37
C SER A 130 -11.79 -4.47 -0.94
N THR A 131 -12.50 -3.85 0.03
CA THR A 131 -12.27 -4.00 1.47
C THR A 131 -13.46 -4.65 2.20
N ASP A 132 -14.48 -5.05 1.46
CA ASP A 132 -15.76 -5.58 1.93
C ASP A 132 -16.06 -6.96 1.32
N ASN A 133 -15.03 -7.78 1.20
CA ASN A 133 -15.12 -9.15 0.65
C ASN A 133 -15.65 -9.21 -0.78
N GLY A 134 -15.36 -8.18 -1.59
CA GLY A 134 -15.72 -8.18 -3.00
C GLY A 134 -17.15 -7.69 -3.29
N HIS A 135 -17.83 -7.07 -2.32
CA HIS A 135 -19.16 -6.50 -2.56
C HIS A 135 -19.11 -5.17 -3.31
N SER A 136 -18.08 -4.37 -3.04
CA SER A 136 -17.84 -3.12 -3.78
C SER A 136 -16.38 -3.04 -4.25
N TRP A 137 -16.17 -2.38 -5.40
CA TRP A 137 -14.86 -2.29 -6.03
C TRP A 137 -14.55 -0.84 -6.38
N MET A 138 -13.34 -0.42 -6.04
CA MET A 138 -12.83 0.92 -6.33
C MET A 138 -11.60 0.83 -7.21
N PRO A 139 -11.53 1.59 -8.31
CA PRO A 139 -10.36 1.62 -9.17
C PRO A 139 -9.23 2.43 -8.54
N PHE A 140 -7.99 2.03 -8.83
CA PHE A 140 -6.81 2.84 -8.56
C PHE A 140 -5.76 2.61 -9.65
N ASP A 141 -4.95 3.61 -9.88
CA ASP A 141 -3.80 3.56 -10.76
C ASP A 141 -2.58 3.05 -10.01
N THR A 142 -1.92 2.00 -10.51
CA THR A 142 -0.75 1.38 -9.89
C THR A 142 0.51 2.21 -9.98
N THR A 143 0.53 3.25 -10.81
CA THR A 143 1.69 4.13 -11.03
C THR A 143 1.73 5.31 -10.08
N VAL A 144 0.63 5.59 -9.34
CA VAL A 144 0.57 6.74 -8.45
C VAL A 144 1.55 6.63 -7.29
N SER A 145 2.29 7.71 -7.07
CA SER A 145 3.25 7.86 -5.95
C SER A 145 2.74 8.79 -4.84
N SER A 146 1.60 9.45 -5.05
CA SER A 146 1.02 10.44 -4.13
C SER A 146 -0.50 10.28 -4.03
N GLY A 147 -1.12 10.98 -3.08
CA GLY A 147 -2.57 10.95 -2.89
C GLY A 147 -3.08 9.72 -2.14
N PRO A 148 -4.41 9.61 -1.97
CA PRO A 148 -5.03 8.59 -1.10
C PRO A 148 -4.86 7.16 -1.62
N THR A 149 -4.75 6.97 -2.93
CA THR A 149 -4.62 5.64 -3.55
C THR A 149 -3.19 5.10 -3.58
N ARG A 150 -2.18 5.94 -3.25
CA ARG A 150 -0.76 5.50 -3.22
C ARG A 150 -0.52 4.29 -2.31
N ILE A 151 -1.25 4.20 -1.20
CA ILE A 151 -1.14 3.09 -0.25
C ILE A 151 -1.57 1.79 -0.94
N ARG A 152 -2.65 1.83 -1.72
CA ARG A 152 -3.17 0.69 -2.48
C ARG A 152 -2.22 0.28 -3.60
N ALA A 153 -1.66 1.26 -4.32
CA ALA A 153 -0.65 1.01 -5.35
C ALA A 153 0.60 0.35 -4.77
N ARG A 154 1.10 0.83 -3.61
CA ARG A 154 2.24 0.22 -2.92
C ARG A 154 1.94 -1.19 -2.43
N ALA A 155 0.78 -1.41 -1.81
CA ALA A 155 0.37 -2.73 -1.35
C ALA A 155 0.26 -3.71 -2.52
N PHE A 156 -0.40 -3.33 -3.62
CA PHE A 156 -0.51 -4.16 -4.82
C PHE A 156 0.85 -4.51 -5.40
N LYS A 157 1.78 -3.54 -5.46
CA LYS A 157 3.14 -3.79 -5.93
C LYS A 157 3.86 -4.84 -5.09
N LEU A 158 3.71 -4.78 -3.75
CA LEU A 158 4.28 -5.79 -2.85
C LEU A 158 3.64 -7.16 -3.08
N VAL A 159 2.30 -7.21 -3.26
CA VAL A 159 1.62 -8.47 -3.62
C VAL A 159 2.21 -9.07 -4.88
N MET A 160 2.37 -8.28 -5.95
CA MET A 160 2.92 -8.75 -7.23
C MET A 160 4.39 -9.19 -7.16
N GLN A 161 5.13 -8.77 -6.15
CA GLN A 161 6.51 -9.21 -5.90
C GLN A 161 6.58 -10.56 -5.16
N ASN A 162 5.47 -11.01 -4.56
CA ASN A 162 5.38 -12.22 -3.74
C ASN A 162 4.57 -13.36 -4.40
N ILE A 163 4.13 -13.21 -5.65
CA ILE A 163 3.44 -14.24 -6.45
C ILE A 163 4.26 -14.60 -7.76
#